data_b0b6ba02e202bacdcd94377d22ebbd88
#
_entry.id   b0b6ba02e202bacdcd94377d22ebbd88
#
_cell.length_a   1.000
_cell.length_b   1.000
_cell.length_c   1.000
_cell.angle_alpha   90.00
_cell.angle_beta   90.00
_cell.angle_gamma   90.00
#
_symmetry.space_group_name_H-M   'P 1'
#
loop_
_entity.id
_entity.type
_entity.pdbx_description
1 polymer ?
#
loop_
_entity_poly.entity_id
_entity_poly.type
_entity_poly.pdbx_seq_one_letter_code
_entity_poly.pdbx_strand_id
1 'polypeptide(L)'
;MGLFCAPLICSCVDDQRDLFQEPEKLPKESFFDFNMNQNLAIDIDYGFKEDYVVLFEIYDQDPIEVNDKDGSWKKKDIEPFYRAATSKKGTFNEDGITIRADISEVWLSSDYLGAASPVKLTIGEDHRISFNQNEYIQSLLAKASTPVSRGVTTNQHKYQ
;
A
#
# COMPACT_ATOMS: atom_id res chain seq x y z
N MET A 1 80.80 -12.03 47.03
CA MET A 1 80.31 -11.95 45.66
C MET A 1 79.09 -12.84 45.58
N GLY A 2 77.90 -12.27 45.72
CA GLY A 2 76.64 -12.97 45.75
C GLY A 2 75.91 -12.78 44.42
N LEU A 3 75.63 -13.89 43.78
CA LEU A 3 74.90 -13.92 42.57
C LEU A 3 73.39 -14.09 42.93
N PHE A 4 72.62 -13.02 42.75
CA PHE A 4 71.15 -13.07 42.95
C PHE A 4 70.51 -13.59 41.67
N CYS A 5 69.98 -14.80 41.73
CA CYS A 5 69.15 -15.39 40.73
C CYS A 5 67.63 -15.02 41.03
N ALA A 6 67.04 -14.13 40.27
CA ALA A 6 65.61 -13.81 40.39
C ALA A 6 64.83 -14.88 39.61
N PRO A 7 63.78 -15.47 40.20
CA PRO A 7 62.86 -16.34 39.44
C PRO A 7 61.93 -15.51 38.64
N LEU A 8 61.96 -15.68 37.32
CA LEU A 8 60.91 -15.23 36.38
C LEU A 8 59.60 -16.01 36.65
N ILE A 9 58.68 -15.34 37.26
CA ILE A 9 57.31 -15.87 37.39
C ILE A 9 56.65 -15.72 36.01
N CYS A 10 56.61 -16.81 35.25
CA CYS A 10 55.79 -16.93 34.06
C CYS A 10 54.34 -17.08 34.51
N SER A 11 53.60 -15.99 34.50
CA SER A 11 52.15 -16.02 34.68
C SER A 11 51.56 -16.49 33.35
N CYS A 12 51.33 -17.78 33.21
CA CYS A 12 50.43 -18.30 32.18
C CYS A 12 49.01 -17.89 32.59
N VAL A 13 48.55 -16.83 32.02
CA VAL A 13 47.12 -16.55 31.99
C VAL A 13 46.51 -17.51 30.98
N ASP A 14 45.97 -18.60 31.51
CA ASP A 14 45.15 -19.55 30.76
C ASP A 14 43.78 -18.89 30.56
N ASP A 15 43.74 -17.93 29.62
CA ASP A 15 42.52 -17.25 29.26
C ASP A 15 41.86 -17.96 28.07
N GLN A 16 41.64 -19.26 28.26
CA GLN A 16 40.73 -20.03 27.42
C GLN A 16 39.29 -19.85 27.96
N ARG A 17 38.87 -18.63 28.08
CA ARG A 17 37.46 -18.36 27.96
C ARG A 17 37.11 -18.41 26.48
N ASP A 18 36.50 -19.50 26.09
CA ASP A 18 35.77 -19.60 24.83
C ASP A 18 34.70 -18.49 24.79
N LEU A 19 35.14 -17.25 24.50
CA LEU A 19 34.29 -16.12 24.27
C LEU A 19 33.65 -16.15 22.88
N PHE A 20 34.03 -17.14 22.08
CA PHE A 20 33.40 -17.46 20.81
C PHE A 20 32.55 -18.72 20.95
N GLN A 21 31.50 -18.68 21.80
CA GLN A 21 30.36 -19.51 21.49
C GLN A 21 29.89 -19.05 20.09
N GLU A 22 30.04 -19.94 19.11
CA GLU A 22 29.37 -19.71 17.81
C GLU A 22 27.92 -19.29 18.12
N PRO A 23 27.48 -18.12 17.65
CA PRO A 23 26.11 -17.72 17.89
C PRO A 23 25.22 -18.85 17.37
N GLU A 24 24.40 -19.41 18.27
CA GLU A 24 23.37 -20.38 17.87
C GLU A 24 22.78 -19.88 16.58
N LYS A 25 22.87 -20.70 15.53
CA LYS A 25 22.25 -20.36 14.24
C LYS A 25 20.77 -20.20 14.51
N LEU A 26 20.33 -18.96 14.72
CA LEU A 26 18.93 -18.63 14.81
C LEU A 26 18.23 -19.21 13.57
N PRO A 27 17.10 -19.90 13.74
CA PRO A 27 16.35 -20.44 12.62
C PRO A 27 16.11 -19.31 11.63
N LYS A 28 16.25 -19.60 10.34
CA LYS A 28 16.06 -18.60 9.26
C LYS A 28 14.72 -17.87 9.33
N GLU A 29 13.75 -18.47 9.97
CA GLU A 29 12.42 -17.93 10.23
C GLU A 29 12.37 -16.83 11.31
N SER A 30 13.46 -16.64 12.09
CA SER A 30 13.55 -15.58 13.09
C SER A 30 14.23 -14.30 12.58
N PHE A 31 14.69 -14.28 11.34
CA PHE A 31 15.10 -13.04 10.70
C PHE A 31 13.86 -12.26 10.35
N PHE A 32 13.63 -11.15 11.04
CA PHE A 32 12.65 -10.17 10.61
C PHE A 32 13.00 -9.76 9.19
N ASP A 33 12.08 -10.00 8.27
CA ASP A 33 12.21 -9.51 6.90
C ASP A 33 12.09 -7.98 6.96
N PHE A 34 13.23 -7.30 6.96
CA PHE A 34 13.31 -5.84 6.91
C PHE A 34 13.08 -5.30 5.49
N ASN A 35 12.37 -6.02 4.64
CA ASN A 35 11.94 -5.49 3.36
C ASN A 35 10.99 -4.32 3.59
N MET A 36 11.56 -3.12 3.70
CA MET A 36 10.80 -1.88 3.87
C MET A 36 10.09 -1.45 2.59
N ASN A 37 10.42 -2.07 1.47
CA ASN A 37 9.90 -1.76 0.15
C ASN A 37 9.39 -3.02 -0.55
N GLN A 38 8.37 -2.84 -1.38
CA GLN A 38 7.85 -3.84 -2.31
C GLN A 38 7.81 -3.25 -3.73
N ASN A 39 7.86 -4.13 -4.73
CA ASN A 39 7.65 -3.73 -6.12
C ASN A 39 6.18 -3.84 -6.46
N LEU A 40 5.61 -2.77 -6.99
CA LEU A 40 4.22 -2.67 -7.40
C LEU A 40 4.14 -2.71 -8.92
N ALA A 41 3.24 -3.50 -9.46
CA ALA A 41 2.81 -3.45 -10.83
C ALA A 41 1.50 -2.67 -10.96
N ILE A 42 1.39 -1.82 -11.98
CA ILE A 42 0.23 -0.97 -12.24
C ILE A 42 -0.36 -1.31 -13.59
N ASP A 43 -1.66 -1.56 -13.62
CA ASP A 43 -2.45 -1.80 -14.83
C ASP A 43 -3.73 -0.96 -14.78
N ILE A 44 -3.82 0.03 -15.68
CA ILE A 44 -4.95 0.97 -15.72
C ILE A 44 -5.54 0.98 -17.14
N ASP A 45 -6.86 0.88 -17.22
CA ASP A 45 -7.63 1.01 -18.45
C ASP A 45 -8.87 1.90 -18.24
N TYR A 46 -8.84 3.08 -18.85
CA TYR A 46 -9.98 3.99 -18.84
C TYR A 46 -11.04 3.67 -19.90
N GLY A 47 -10.77 2.72 -20.80
CA GLY A 47 -11.73 2.22 -21.79
C GLY A 47 -12.16 3.23 -22.82
N PHE A 48 -11.28 4.14 -23.25
CA PHE A 48 -11.62 5.16 -24.25
C PHE A 48 -11.81 4.58 -25.65
N LYS A 49 -12.83 5.04 -26.32
CA LYS A 49 -13.09 4.73 -27.74
C LYS A 49 -12.25 5.59 -28.66
N GLU A 50 -12.02 6.84 -28.27
CA GLU A 50 -11.22 7.82 -29.03
C GLU A 50 -9.84 7.98 -28.40
N ASP A 51 -8.91 8.55 -29.17
CA ASP A 51 -7.55 8.79 -28.69
C ASP A 51 -7.53 9.92 -27.67
N TYR A 52 -7.28 9.57 -26.41
CA TYR A 52 -7.17 10.52 -25.31
C TYR A 52 -6.11 10.08 -24.29
N VAL A 53 -5.24 11.00 -23.89
CA VAL A 53 -4.22 10.77 -22.87
C VAL A 53 -4.71 11.34 -21.55
N VAL A 54 -4.68 10.54 -20.48
CA VAL A 54 -5.04 10.94 -19.13
C VAL A 54 -3.80 11.05 -18.28
N LEU A 55 -3.63 12.17 -17.61
CA LEU A 55 -2.67 12.32 -16.53
C LEU A 55 -3.30 11.77 -15.24
N PHE A 56 -2.56 10.95 -14.52
CA PHE A 56 -3.02 10.38 -13.25
C PHE A 56 -1.93 10.41 -12.19
N GLU A 57 -2.37 10.38 -10.96
CA GLU A 57 -1.56 10.40 -9.76
C GLU A 57 -1.99 9.25 -8.84
N ILE A 58 -1.04 8.64 -8.15
CA ILE A 58 -1.30 7.58 -7.17
C ILE A 58 -0.78 8.04 -5.81
N TYR A 59 -1.64 7.92 -4.80
CA TYR A 59 -1.40 8.33 -3.43
C TYR A 59 -1.42 7.11 -2.51
N ASP A 60 -0.61 7.14 -1.45
CA ASP A 60 -0.60 6.15 -0.37
C ASP A 60 -1.65 6.43 0.71
N GLN A 61 -2.39 7.52 0.59
CA GLN A 61 -3.49 7.91 1.47
C GLN A 61 -4.58 8.64 0.68
N ASP A 62 -5.78 8.73 1.26
CA ASP A 62 -6.91 9.42 0.61
C ASP A 62 -6.56 10.89 0.32
N PRO A 63 -6.54 11.31 -0.96
CA PRO A 63 -6.21 12.69 -1.32
C PRO A 63 -7.34 13.68 -1.07
N ILE A 64 -8.53 13.22 -0.64
CA ILE A 64 -9.70 14.05 -0.39
C ILE A 64 -9.97 14.17 1.11
N GLU A 65 -10.32 15.36 1.53
CA GLU A 65 -10.87 15.64 2.85
C GLU A 65 -12.32 16.08 2.69
N VAL A 66 -13.22 15.42 3.37
CA VAL A 66 -14.65 15.76 3.40
C VAL A 66 -14.97 16.45 4.72
N ASN A 67 -15.66 17.58 4.64
CA ASN A 67 -16.14 18.29 5.81
C ASN A 67 -17.47 17.65 6.28
N ASP A 68 -17.48 17.06 7.46
CA ASP A 68 -18.65 16.37 8.02
C ASP A 68 -19.86 17.28 8.26
N LYS A 69 -19.64 18.61 8.33
CA LYS A 69 -20.71 19.56 8.66
C LYS A 69 -21.58 19.96 7.46
N ASP A 70 -20.97 20.10 6.29
CA ASP A 70 -21.62 20.60 5.09
C ASP A 70 -21.47 19.69 3.87
N GLY A 71 -20.71 18.61 4.02
CA GLY A 71 -20.42 17.66 2.94
C GLY A 71 -19.50 18.23 1.85
N SER A 72 -18.93 19.42 2.07
CA SER A 72 -17.95 19.97 1.14
C SER A 72 -16.68 19.12 1.15
N TRP A 73 -15.99 19.11 0.02
CA TRP A 73 -14.72 18.39 -0.10
C TRP A 73 -13.62 19.30 -0.62
N LYS A 74 -12.39 19.00 -0.26
CA LYS A 74 -11.19 19.66 -0.79
C LYS A 74 -10.09 18.61 -1.00
N LYS A 75 -9.20 18.87 -1.96
CA LYS A 75 -7.98 18.09 -2.14
C LYS A 75 -7.02 18.43 -0.98
N LYS A 76 -6.46 17.41 -0.34
CA LYS A 76 -5.41 17.58 0.67
C LYS A 76 -4.12 18.03 0.00
N ASP A 77 -3.29 18.76 0.75
CA ASP A 77 -1.95 19.14 0.33
C ASP A 77 -0.97 18.00 0.64
N ILE A 78 -1.06 16.94 -0.16
CA ILE A 78 -0.21 15.76 -0.07
C ILE A 78 0.41 15.45 -1.42
N GLU A 79 1.63 14.94 -1.42
CA GLU A 79 2.34 14.54 -2.65
C GLU A 79 1.98 13.12 -3.04
N PRO A 80 1.67 12.84 -4.33
CA PRO A 80 1.54 11.50 -4.83
C PRO A 80 2.91 10.82 -4.86
N PHE A 81 2.97 9.53 -4.59
CA PHE A 81 4.21 8.77 -4.74
C PHE A 81 4.50 8.39 -6.19
N TYR A 82 3.48 8.44 -7.06
CA TYR A 82 3.64 8.14 -8.49
C TYR A 82 2.77 9.06 -9.35
N ARG A 83 3.31 9.50 -10.49
CA ARG A 83 2.61 10.29 -11.51
C ARG A 83 2.97 9.77 -12.88
N ALA A 84 2.00 9.61 -13.75
CA ALA A 84 2.21 9.19 -15.13
C ALA A 84 1.08 9.66 -16.05
N ALA A 85 1.24 9.33 -17.33
CA ALA A 85 0.25 9.55 -18.37
C ALA A 85 -0.07 8.20 -19.03
N THR A 86 -1.33 8.00 -19.36
CA THR A 86 -1.76 6.83 -20.14
C THR A 86 -1.26 6.91 -21.59
N SER A 87 -1.35 5.82 -22.31
CA SER A 87 -1.29 5.81 -23.77
C SER A 87 -2.45 6.62 -24.37
N LYS A 88 -2.43 6.85 -25.68
CA LYS A 88 -3.55 7.48 -26.41
C LYS A 88 -4.85 6.69 -26.31
N LYS A 89 -4.82 5.41 -25.94
CA LYS A 89 -6.02 4.58 -25.74
C LYS A 89 -6.52 4.60 -24.29
N GLY A 90 -5.90 5.41 -23.43
CA GLY A 90 -6.27 5.49 -22.03
C GLY A 90 -5.78 4.30 -21.21
N THR A 91 -4.81 3.55 -21.72
CA THR A 91 -4.22 2.40 -21.02
C THR A 91 -2.85 2.73 -20.48
N PHE A 92 -2.50 2.14 -19.34
CA PHE A 92 -1.18 2.25 -18.73
C PHE A 92 -0.82 0.91 -18.09
N ASN A 93 0.40 0.45 -18.34
CA ASN A 93 0.94 -0.75 -17.72
C ASN A 93 2.41 -0.53 -17.42
N GLU A 94 2.80 -0.71 -16.17
CA GLU A 94 4.18 -0.61 -15.71
C GLU A 94 4.43 -1.54 -14.53
N ASP A 95 5.58 -2.19 -14.52
CA ASP A 95 6.03 -3.10 -13.46
C ASP A 95 7.25 -2.50 -12.73
N GLY A 96 7.42 -2.89 -11.47
CA GLY A 96 8.64 -2.57 -10.70
C GLY A 96 8.67 -1.20 -10.06
N ILE A 97 7.52 -0.57 -9.86
CA ILE A 97 7.42 0.68 -9.11
C ILE A 97 7.66 0.39 -7.63
N THR A 98 8.65 1.04 -7.04
CA THR A 98 8.97 0.84 -5.63
C THR A 98 8.00 1.59 -4.73
N ILE A 99 7.37 0.89 -3.80
CA ILE A 99 6.49 1.42 -2.77
C ILE A 99 6.85 0.82 -1.41
N ARG A 100 6.49 1.47 -0.31
CA ARG A 100 6.67 0.93 1.04
C ARG A 100 5.88 -0.37 1.22
N ALA A 101 6.48 -1.35 1.90
CA ALA A 101 5.90 -2.68 2.07
C ALA A 101 4.66 -2.71 2.98
N ASP A 102 4.47 -1.70 3.83
CA ASP A 102 3.32 -1.57 4.74
C ASP A 102 2.05 -1.03 4.06
N ILE A 103 2.16 -0.56 2.80
CA ILE A 103 1.02 -0.04 2.05
C ILE A 103 0.28 -1.20 1.38
N SER A 104 -0.99 -1.35 1.72
CA SER A 104 -1.90 -2.34 1.13
C SER A 104 -2.99 -1.73 0.26
N GLU A 105 -3.15 -0.42 0.31
CA GLU A 105 -4.19 0.32 -0.41
C GLU A 105 -3.60 1.62 -0.97
N VAL A 106 -4.06 1.99 -2.15
CA VAL A 106 -3.66 3.23 -2.83
C VAL A 106 -4.87 3.93 -3.41
N TRP A 107 -4.74 5.22 -3.72
CA TRP A 107 -5.78 6.04 -4.34
C TRP A 107 -5.33 6.53 -5.70
N LEU A 108 -6.04 6.12 -6.74
CA LEU A 108 -5.86 6.58 -8.11
C LEU A 108 -6.66 7.86 -8.32
N SER A 109 -6.01 8.94 -8.65
CA SER A 109 -6.62 10.26 -8.93
C SER A 109 -6.29 10.71 -10.34
N SER A 110 -7.25 11.33 -11.01
CA SER A 110 -7.12 11.88 -12.35
C SER A 110 -7.88 13.19 -12.46
N ASP A 111 -7.37 14.13 -13.21
CA ASP A 111 -8.03 15.41 -13.49
C ASP A 111 -9.02 15.32 -14.69
N TYR A 112 -9.14 14.16 -15.31
CA TYR A 112 -10.06 13.96 -16.40
C TYR A 112 -11.52 13.83 -15.91
N LEU A 113 -12.38 14.73 -16.36
CA LEU A 113 -13.79 14.81 -15.90
C LEU A 113 -14.62 13.55 -16.21
N GLY A 114 -14.20 12.74 -17.17
CA GLY A 114 -14.87 11.48 -17.53
C GLY A 114 -14.34 10.26 -16.76
N ALA A 115 -13.30 10.41 -15.95
CA ALA A 115 -12.74 9.32 -15.16
C ALA A 115 -13.30 9.32 -13.73
N ALA A 116 -13.52 8.13 -13.17
CA ALA A 116 -13.76 8.01 -11.74
C ALA A 116 -12.49 8.47 -10.99
N SER A 117 -12.63 9.40 -10.05
CA SER A 117 -11.51 10.00 -9.32
C SER A 117 -11.98 10.66 -8.01
N PRO A 118 -11.31 10.45 -6.86
CA PRO A 118 -10.32 9.39 -6.66
C PRO A 118 -10.94 7.99 -6.53
N VAL A 119 -10.20 6.98 -6.90
CA VAL A 119 -10.60 5.57 -6.73
C VAL A 119 -9.66 4.88 -5.78
N LYS A 120 -10.20 4.25 -4.74
CA LYS A 120 -9.44 3.41 -3.82
C LYS A 120 -9.20 2.04 -4.45
N LEU A 121 -7.96 1.61 -4.51
CA LEU A 121 -7.51 0.34 -5.05
C LEU A 121 -6.75 -0.45 -3.98
N THR A 122 -6.98 -1.74 -3.91
CA THR A 122 -6.25 -2.65 -3.02
C THR A 122 -5.10 -3.28 -3.78
N ILE A 123 -3.93 -3.35 -3.17
CA ILE A 123 -2.78 -4.06 -3.71
C ILE A 123 -3.03 -5.57 -3.51
N GLY A 124 -3.05 -6.32 -4.60
CA GLY A 124 -3.23 -7.77 -4.57
C GLY A 124 -2.02 -8.51 -3.97
N GLU A 125 -2.17 -9.80 -3.67
CA GLU A 125 -1.08 -10.66 -3.19
C GLU A 125 0.06 -10.79 -4.21
N ASP A 126 -0.23 -10.55 -5.48
CA ASP A 126 0.71 -10.50 -6.59
C ASP A 126 1.43 -9.15 -6.72
N HIS A 127 1.27 -8.27 -5.71
CA HIS A 127 1.80 -6.89 -5.71
C HIS A 127 1.37 -6.08 -6.95
N ARG A 128 0.14 -6.26 -7.38
CA ARG A 128 -0.45 -5.57 -8.53
C ARG A 128 -1.69 -4.78 -8.13
N ILE A 129 -1.85 -3.61 -8.73
CA ILE A 129 -3.12 -2.89 -8.78
C ILE A 129 -3.66 -2.93 -10.20
N SER A 130 -4.95 -3.20 -10.34
CA SER A 130 -5.65 -3.19 -11.62
C SER A 130 -6.89 -2.32 -11.51
N PHE A 131 -7.05 -1.43 -12.47
CA PHE A 131 -8.20 -0.55 -12.58
C PHE A 131 -8.75 -0.58 -13.99
N ASN A 132 -10.00 -1.02 -14.13
CA ASN A 132 -10.78 -0.88 -15.36
C ASN A 132 -12.00 -0.01 -15.09
N GLN A 133 -12.07 1.14 -15.75
CA GLN A 133 -13.13 2.11 -15.50
C GLN A 133 -14.53 1.57 -15.80
N ASN A 134 -14.67 0.80 -16.88
CA ASN A 134 -15.98 0.27 -17.26
C ASN A 134 -16.48 -0.73 -16.21
N GLU A 135 -15.62 -1.63 -15.74
CA GLU A 135 -15.96 -2.58 -14.67
C GLU A 135 -16.28 -1.86 -13.36
N TYR A 136 -15.51 -0.84 -13.02
CA TYR A 136 -15.74 -0.03 -11.82
C TYR A 136 -17.11 0.64 -11.86
N ILE A 137 -17.48 1.29 -12.98
CA ILE A 137 -18.81 1.92 -13.15
C ILE A 137 -19.92 0.87 -13.05
N GLN A 138 -19.77 -0.29 -13.69
CA GLN A 138 -20.75 -1.38 -13.58
C GLN A 138 -20.92 -1.86 -12.14
N SER A 139 -19.82 -1.95 -11.38
CA SER A 139 -19.88 -2.32 -9.97
C SER A 139 -20.64 -1.31 -9.11
N LEU A 140 -20.49 -0.01 -9.40
CA LEU A 140 -21.25 1.05 -8.72
C LEU A 140 -22.75 0.99 -9.05
N LEU A 141 -23.10 0.78 -10.32
CA LEU A 141 -24.48 0.64 -10.77
C LEU A 141 -25.15 -0.57 -10.14
N ALA A 142 -24.46 -1.70 -10.07
CA ALA A 142 -24.95 -2.92 -9.41
C ALA A 142 -25.23 -2.67 -7.92
N LYS A 143 -24.35 -1.98 -7.21
CA LYS A 143 -24.56 -1.60 -5.80
C LYS A 143 -25.74 -0.65 -5.62
N ALA A 144 -25.92 0.31 -6.52
CA ALA A 144 -27.03 1.28 -6.47
C ALA A 144 -28.38 0.64 -6.79
N SER A 145 -28.42 -0.42 -7.59
CA SER A 145 -29.64 -1.14 -7.98
C SER A 145 -30.09 -2.19 -6.95
N THR A 146 -29.32 -2.46 -5.91
CA THR A 146 -29.74 -3.36 -4.83
C THR A 146 -30.84 -2.65 -4.01
N PRO A 147 -32.11 -3.12 -4.01
CA PRO A 147 -33.19 -2.45 -3.28
C PRO A 147 -32.87 -2.50 -1.79
N VAL A 148 -32.73 -1.34 -1.17
CA VAL A 148 -32.75 -1.23 0.30
C VAL A 148 -34.14 -1.68 0.73
N SER A 149 -34.22 -2.88 1.30
CA SER A 149 -35.46 -3.36 1.94
C SER A 149 -35.78 -2.43 3.10
N ARG A 150 -36.54 -1.37 2.82
CA ARG A 150 -37.20 -0.59 3.86
C ARG A 150 -38.29 -1.50 4.42
N GLY A 151 -38.07 -2.02 5.61
CA GLY A 151 -39.13 -2.66 6.39
C GLY A 151 -40.26 -1.65 6.60
N VAL A 152 -41.30 -1.77 5.78
CA VAL A 152 -42.53 -1.04 6.00
C VAL A 152 -43.18 -1.70 7.22
N THR A 153 -43.02 -1.11 8.39
CA THR A 153 -43.79 -1.45 9.57
C THR A 153 -45.21 -0.89 9.34
N THR A 154 -46.11 -1.74 8.85
CA THR A 154 -47.51 -1.41 8.73
C THR A 154 -48.12 -1.40 10.14
N ASN A 155 -48.19 -0.23 10.77
CA ASN A 155 -49.00 -0.04 11.95
C ASN A 155 -50.47 -0.09 11.52
N GLN A 156 -51.10 -1.26 11.66
CA GLN A 156 -52.54 -1.36 11.58
C GLN A 156 -53.15 -0.77 12.87
N HIS A 157 -53.58 0.46 12.80
CA HIS A 157 -54.50 1.02 13.79
C HIS A 157 -55.86 0.32 13.63
N LYS A 158 -56.20 -0.58 14.56
CA LYS A 158 -57.59 -1.04 14.75
C LYS A 158 -58.38 0.06 15.43
N TYR A 159 -59.31 0.64 14.71
CA TYR A 159 -60.39 1.40 15.31
C TYR A 159 -61.46 0.40 15.79
N GLN A 160 -61.77 0.44 17.09
CA GLN A 160 -63.01 -0.06 17.70
C GLN A 160 -63.91 1.13 17.94
#